data_81d14a6ee86791e0a5144c60c2cea7bf
#
_entry.id   81d14a6ee86791e0a5144c60c2cea7bf
#
_cell.length_a   1.000
_cell.length_b   1.000
_cell.length_c   1.000
_cell.angle_alpha   90.00
_cell.angle_beta   90.00
_cell.angle_gamma   90.00
#
_symmetry.space_group_name_H-M   'P 1'
#
loop_
_entity.id
_entity.type
_entity.pdbx_description
1 polymer ?
#
loop_
_entity_poly.entity_id
_entity_poly.type
_entity_poly.pdbx_seq_one_letter_code
_entity_poly.pdbx_strand_id
1 'polypeptide(L)'
;LSEPVPEDGLGLYITMLSSSYQVAGDSDFWQLAREVVGDIRKQLQRGDGHLLYSLLRTQQVPPDAAGLAGFGQQMLASPKGSMISNIGRVADVGTDLPVSSISFALCPMPYQALFTAASSYGGKLILNINYDAAKLAPDVANKLAQQIRAELLARIEHRSGAWPASRAAIGS
;
A
#
# COMPACT_ATOMS: atom_id res chain seq x y z
N LEU A 1 16.91 -0.58 -12.47
CA LEU A 1 18.07 -0.73 -11.59
C LEU A 1 18.81 -1.97 -12.04
N SER A 2 20.08 -1.83 -12.43
CA SER A 2 20.90 -2.95 -12.91
C SER A 2 21.61 -3.70 -11.77
N GLU A 3 21.57 -3.16 -10.57
CA GLU A 3 22.23 -3.73 -9.40
C GLU A 3 21.21 -4.03 -8.31
N PRO A 4 21.36 -5.17 -7.59
CA PRO A 4 20.54 -5.47 -6.43
C PRO A 4 20.75 -4.40 -5.35
N VAL A 5 19.66 -4.05 -4.66
CA VAL A 5 19.76 -3.18 -3.50
C VAL A 5 20.49 -3.93 -2.39
N PRO A 6 21.55 -3.36 -1.78
CA PRO A 6 22.21 -3.99 -0.64
C PRO A 6 21.24 -4.23 0.51
N GLU A 7 21.34 -5.37 1.20
CA GLU A 7 20.44 -5.72 2.31
C GLU A 7 20.48 -4.70 3.46
N ASP A 8 21.62 -4.07 3.66
CA ASP A 8 21.88 -3.04 4.67
C ASP A 8 21.82 -1.60 4.10
N GLY A 9 21.44 -1.48 2.82
CA GLY A 9 21.39 -0.20 2.12
C GLY A 9 20.23 0.67 2.60
N LEU A 10 20.54 1.86 3.11
CA LEU A 10 19.54 2.90 3.35
C LEU A 10 19.33 3.71 2.08
N GLY A 11 18.06 3.83 1.66
CA GLY A 11 17.73 4.59 0.46
C GLY A 11 16.22 4.70 0.21
N LEU A 12 15.86 5.49 -0.79
CA LEU A 12 14.49 5.64 -1.24
C LEU A 12 14.18 4.57 -2.30
N TYR A 13 13.65 3.43 -1.87
CA TYR A 13 13.32 2.29 -2.74
C TYR A 13 11.79 2.16 -2.90
N ILE A 14 11.11 3.29 -3.08
CA ILE A 14 9.65 3.34 -3.19
C ILE A 14 9.28 3.30 -4.67
N THR A 15 8.29 2.49 -5.00
CA THR A 15 7.63 2.49 -6.30
C THR A 15 6.12 2.57 -6.12
N MET A 16 5.44 3.05 -7.16
CA MET A 16 3.98 3.09 -7.19
C MET A 16 3.48 2.20 -8.31
N LEU A 17 2.53 1.34 -7.97
CA LEU A 17 1.75 0.56 -8.92
C LEU A 17 0.32 1.09 -8.92
N SER A 18 -0.32 1.10 -10.06
CA SER A 18 -1.68 1.60 -10.19
C SER A 18 -2.55 0.55 -10.89
N SER A 19 -3.72 0.32 -10.33
CA SER A 19 -4.72 -0.59 -10.91
C SER A 19 -6.11 0.00 -10.68
N SER A 20 -7.03 -0.29 -11.58
CA SER A 20 -8.41 0.13 -11.48
C SER A 20 -9.32 -1.09 -11.53
N TYR A 21 -10.29 -1.15 -10.63
CA TYR A 21 -11.25 -2.24 -10.53
C TYR A 21 -12.66 -1.67 -10.48
N GLN A 22 -13.59 -2.34 -11.16
CA GLN A 22 -15.01 -2.07 -10.97
C GLN A 22 -15.52 -2.99 -9.86
N VAL A 23 -16.06 -2.39 -8.80
CA VAL A 23 -16.58 -3.11 -7.65
C VAL A 23 -18.09 -2.88 -7.59
N ALA A 24 -18.87 -3.94 -7.73
CA ALA A 24 -20.31 -3.94 -7.50
C ALA A 24 -20.63 -4.42 -6.08
N GLY A 25 -21.83 -4.14 -5.59
CA GLY A 25 -22.22 -4.51 -4.22
C GLY A 25 -22.26 -6.03 -3.97
N ASP A 26 -22.36 -6.83 -5.01
CA ASP A 26 -22.36 -8.30 -5.02
C ASP A 26 -21.00 -8.92 -5.39
N SER A 27 -19.96 -8.10 -5.57
CA SER A 27 -18.62 -8.60 -5.92
C SER A 27 -18.08 -9.54 -4.85
N ASP A 28 -17.56 -10.68 -5.26
CA ASP A 28 -16.88 -11.61 -4.35
C ASP A 28 -15.57 -10.98 -3.85
N PHE A 29 -15.50 -10.73 -2.56
CA PHE A 29 -14.35 -10.09 -1.91
C PHE A 29 -13.05 -10.86 -2.15
N TRP A 30 -13.08 -12.20 -2.03
CA TRP A 30 -11.86 -12.99 -2.15
C TRP A 30 -11.41 -13.18 -3.59
N GLN A 31 -12.37 -13.16 -4.54
CA GLN A 31 -12.04 -13.14 -5.95
C GLN A 31 -11.33 -11.82 -6.28
N LEU A 32 -11.92 -10.69 -5.92
CA LEU A 32 -11.32 -9.37 -6.13
C LEU A 32 -9.94 -9.26 -5.48
N ALA A 33 -9.78 -9.75 -4.26
CA ALA A 33 -8.48 -9.75 -3.58
C ALA A 33 -7.42 -10.57 -4.33
N ARG A 34 -7.80 -11.72 -4.92
CA ARG A 34 -6.89 -12.52 -5.77
C ARG A 34 -6.53 -11.81 -7.06
N GLU A 35 -7.48 -11.15 -7.69
CA GLU A 35 -7.25 -10.34 -8.90
C GLU A 35 -6.26 -9.21 -8.62
N VAL A 36 -6.49 -8.43 -7.55
CA VAL A 36 -5.57 -7.37 -7.12
C VAL A 36 -4.16 -7.90 -6.91
N VAL A 37 -4.00 -8.98 -6.15
CA VAL A 37 -2.68 -9.58 -5.89
C VAL A 37 -2.04 -10.09 -7.19
N GLY A 38 -2.83 -10.71 -8.06
CA GLY A 38 -2.37 -11.20 -9.36
C GLY A 38 -1.86 -10.07 -10.26
N ASP A 39 -2.57 -8.96 -10.30
CA ASP A 39 -2.19 -7.80 -11.11
C ASP A 39 -0.95 -7.09 -10.57
N ILE A 40 -0.86 -6.91 -9.25
CA ILE A 40 0.36 -6.38 -8.63
C ILE A 40 1.57 -7.24 -8.98
N ARG A 41 1.45 -8.57 -8.88
CA ARG A 41 2.55 -9.48 -9.25
C ARG A 41 2.95 -9.34 -10.72
N LYS A 42 1.99 -9.28 -11.63
CA LYS A 42 2.25 -9.06 -13.06
C LYS A 42 2.97 -7.73 -13.31
N GLN A 43 2.52 -6.65 -12.67
CA GLN A 43 3.15 -5.34 -12.79
C GLN A 43 4.59 -5.37 -12.27
N LEU A 44 4.85 -6.00 -11.13
CA LEU A 44 6.21 -6.18 -10.59
C LEU A 44 7.09 -7.00 -11.53
N GLN A 45 6.59 -8.10 -12.10
CA GLN A 45 7.34 -8.94 -13.06
C GLN A 45 7.69 -8.18 -14.35
N ARG A 46 6.82 -7.28 -14.81
CA ARG A 46 7.10 -6.41 -15.98
C ARG A 46 8.04 -5.27 -15.66
N GLY A 47 8.31 -4.99 -14.38
CA GLY A 47 9.12 -3.85 -13.96
C GLY A 47 8.36 -2.52 -14.01
N ASP A 48 7.00 -2.54 -14.00
CA ASP A 48 6.16 -1.35 -14.05
C ASP A 48 6.49 -0.38 -12.90
N GLY A 49 7.00 -0.89 -11.78
CA GLY A 49 7.47 -0.08 -10.67
C GLY A 49 8.58 0.92 -11.01
N HIS A 50 9.30 0.72 -12.11
CA HIS A 50 10.34 1.63 -12.56
C HIS A 50 9.83 2.75 -13.48
N LEU A 51 8.56 2.74 -13.86
CA LEU A 51 8.00 3.72 -14.80
C LEU A 51 8.17 5.16 -14.32
N LEU A 52 7.94 5.44 -13.03
CA LEU A 52 8.14 6.78 -12.47
C LEU A 52 9.58 7.25 -12.65
N TYR A 53 10.56 6.41 -12.35
CA TYR A 53 11.98 6.73 -12.50
C TYR A 53 12.36 6.88 -13.98
N SER A 54 11.74 6.10 -14.87
CA SER A 54 11.93 6.21 -16.31
C SER A 54 11.40 7.54 -16.84
N LEU A 55 10.23 7.98 -16.40
CA LEU A 55 9.66 9.29 -16.75
C LEU A 55 10.56 10.44 -16.32
N LEU A 56 11.13 10.39 -15.13
CA LEU A 56 12.08 11.39 -14.64
C LEU A 56 13.38 11.36 -15.43
N ARG A 57 13.89 10.18 -15.82
CA ARG A 57 15.12 10.05 -16.60
C ARG A 57 14.98 10.48 -18.05
N THR A 58 13.82 10.29 -18.66
CA THR A 58 13.57 10.67 -20.07
C THR A 58 13.28 12.16 -20.24
N GLN A 59 13.44 12.95 -19.19
CA GLN A 59 13.20 14.41 -19.20
C GLN A 59 11.76 14.80 -19.62
N GLN A 60 10.81 13.88 -19.53
CA GLN A 60 9.39 14.22 -19.70
C GLN A 60 8.90 15.14 -18.56
N VAL A 61 9.62 15.14 -17.44
CA VAL A 61 9.54 16.16 -16.41
C VAL A 61 10.88 16.88 -16.37
N PRO A 62 11.00 18.13 -16.79
CA PRO A 62 12.24 18.88 -16.70
C PRO A 62 12.76 18.90 -15.26
N PRO A 63 14.06 18.64 -15.03
CA PRO A 63 14.64 18.57 -13.70
C PRO A 63 14.95 19.95 -13.11
N ASP A 64 14.12 20.92 -13.38
CA ASP A 64 14.18 22.28 -12.87
C ASP A 64 12.94 22.62 -12.02
N ALA A 65 12.96 23.78 -11.39
CA ALA A 65 11.88 24.22 -10.52
C ALA A 65 10.52 24.34 -11.25
N ALA A 66 10.54 24.74 -12.53
CA ALA A 66 9.34 24.90 -13.35
C ALA A 66 8.74 23.54 -13.72
N GLY A 67 9.57 22.56 -14.13
CA GLY A 67 9.13 21.20 -14.42
C GLY A 67 8.58 20.50 -13.19
N LEU A 68 9.25 20.62 -12.04
CA LEU A 68 8.75 20.06 -10.77
C LEU A 68 7.43 20.73 -10.33
N ALA A 69 7.29 22.05 -10.51
CA ALA A 69 6.06 22.75 -10.21
C ALA A 69 4.93 22.29 -11.15
N GLY A 70 5.19 22.16 -12.45
CA GLY A 70 4.22 21.65 -13.43
C GLY A 70 3.76 20.23 -13.11
N PHE A 71 4.69 19.34 -12.77
CA PHE A 71 4.37 17.99 -12.33
C PHE A 71 3.53 17.99 -11.04
N GLY A 72 3.89 18.84 -10.06
CA GLY A 72 3.11 19.03 -8.84
C GLY A 72 1.68 19.48 -9.13
N GLN A 73 1.48 20.43 -10.05
CA GLN A 73 0.15 20.90 -10.47
C GLN A 73 -0.66 19.76 -11.12
N GLN A 74 -0.03 18.97 -11.97
CA GLN A 74 -0.69 17.81 -12.59
C GLN A 74 -1.12 16.78 -11.54
N MET A 75 -0.28 16.51 -10.55
CA MET A 75 -0.62 15.64 -9.43
C MET A 75 -1.78 16.18 -8.60
N LEU A 76 -1.81 17.48 -8.35
CA LEU A 76 -2.91 18.14 -7.63
C LEU A 76 -4.24 18.10 -8.41
N ALA A 77 -4.18 18.16 -9.74
CA ALA A 77 -5.35 18.04 -10.62
C ALA A 77 -5.85 16.58 -10.74
N SER A 78 -5.07 15.59 -10.34
CA SER A 78 -5.46 14.18 -10.38
C SER A 78 -6.66 13.90 -9.47
N PRO A 79 -7.50 12.90 -9.79
CA PRO A 79 -8.61 12.51 -8.93
C PRO A 79 -8.15 12.23 -7.51
N LYS A 80 -8.91 12.73 -6.54
CA LYS A 80 -8.62 12.46 -5.12
C LYS A 80 -8.87 10.99 -4.85
N GLY A 81 -7.84 10.28 -4.42
CA GLY A 81 -7.87 8.84 -4.18
C GLY A 81 -7.36 8.48 -2.79
N SER A 82 -7.34 7.20 -2.54
CA SER A 82 -6.64 6.61 -1.41
C SER A 82 -5.42 5.85 -1.92
N MET A 83 -4.40 5.75 -1.08
CA MET A 83 -3.23 4.93 -1.33
C MET A 83 -3.05 3.94 -0.19
N ILE A 84 -2.56 2.76 -0.53
CA ILE A 84 -2.17 1.75 0.45
C ILE A 84 -0.69 1.47 0.25
N SER A 85 0.08 1.56 1.33
CA SER A 85 1.44 1.05 1.39
C SER A 85 1.48 -0.15 2.32
N ASN A 86 1.97 -1.27 1.83
CA ASN A 86 2.04 -2.51 2.61
C ASN A 86 3.47 -3.02 2.62
N ILE A 87 4.11 -2.96 3.78
CA ILE A 87 5.47 -3.50 3.99
C ILE A 87 5.47 -5.01 4.26
N GLY A 88 4.29 -5.64 4.26
CA GLY A 88 4.17 -7.07 4.46
C GLY A 88 4.43 -7.51 5.90
N ARG A 89 4.99 -8.71 6.04
CA ARG A 89 5.36 -9.26 7.33
C ARG A 89 6.72 -8.72 7.75
N VAL A 90 6.75 -8.03 8.87
CA VAL A 90 8.00 -7.62 9.52
C VAL A 90 8.53 -8.82 10.30
N ALA A 91 9.80 -9.18 10.05
CA ALA A 91 10.47 -10.25 10.77
C ALA A 91 10.59 -9.91 12.26
N ASP A 92 10.68 -10.93 13.09
CA ASP A 92 10.97 -10.72 14.51
C ASP A 92 12.37 -10.10 14.63
N VAL A 93 12.42 -8.96 15.31
CA VAL A 93 13.66 -8.18 15.42
C VAL A 93 14.70 -8.82 16.34
N GLY A 94 14.39 -9.98 16.94
CA GLY A 94 15.35 -10.77 17.71
C GLY A 94 16.02 -9.99 18.86
N THR A 95 15.33 -8.98 19.38
CA THR A 95 15.85 -8.14 20.46
C THR A 95 15.27 -8.58 21.79
N ASP A 96 16.00 -8.37 22.88
CA ASP A 96 15.50 -8.55 24.24
C ASP A 96 14.40 -7.53 24.61
N LEU A 97 14.04 -6.67 23.67
CA LEU A 97 12.97 -5.68 23.84
C LEU A 97 11.61 -6.29 23.57
N PRO A 98 10.62 -6.15 24.45
CA PRO A 98 9.28 -6.70 24.28
C PRO A 98 8.48 -5.86 23.26
N VAL A 99 8.74 -6.06 21.95
CA VAL A 99 8.01 -5.40 20.88
C VAL A 99 6.67 -6.10 20.68
N SER A 100 5.58 -5.45 20.96
CA SER A 100 4.22 -6.00 20.82
C SER A 100 3.56 -5.70 19.48
N SER A 101 4.02 -4.65 18.78
CA SER A 101 3.49 -4.23 17.48
C SER A 101 4.49 -3.35 16.73
N ILE A 102 4.44 -3.39 15.41
CA ILE A 102 5.21 -2.50 14.54
C ILE A 102 4.23 -1.87 13.55
N SER A 103 4.21 -0.55 13.49
CA SER A 103 3.40 0.21 12.54
C SER A 103 4.21 1.38 11.99
N PHE A 104 3.78 1.88 10.83
CA PHE A 104 4.32 3.11 10.26
C PHE A 104 3.18 4.02 9.79
N ALA A 105 3.50 5.27 9.54
CA ALA A 105 2.57 6.27 9.08
C ALA A 105 3.22 7.13 8.00
N LEU A 106 2.43 7.57 7.05
CA LEU A 106 2.80 8.55 6.04
C LEU A 106 1.68 9.57 5.88
N CYS A 107 2.05 10.82 5.69
CA CYS A 107 1.07 11.85 5.38
C CYS A 107 0.46 11.62 4.00
N PRO A 108 -0.86 11.79 3.83
CA PRO A 108 -1.47 11.85 2.52
C PRO A 108 -0.82 12.93 1.66
N MET A 109 -0.59 12.61 0.39
CA MET A 109 -0.11 13.61 -0.57
C MET A 109 -1.21 14.66 -0.84
N PRO A 110 -0.87 15.86 -1.33
CA PRO A 110 -1.86 16.93 -1.57
C PRO A 110 -3.07 16.52 -2.42
N TYR A 111 -2.91 15.52 -3.30
CA TYR A 111 -3.99 14.98 -4.14
C TYR A 111 -4.77 13.82 -3.50
N GLN A 112 -4.37 13.36 -2.30
CA GLN A 112 -5.00 12.26 -1.58
C GLN A 112 -5.83 12.79 -0.42
N ALA A 113 -6.94 12.11 -0.11
CA ALA A 113 -7.70 12.34 1.12
C ALA A 113 -7.26 11.38 2.22
N LEU A 114 -6.75 10.21 1.84
CA LEU A 114 -6.49 9.07 2.72
C LEU A 114 -5.22 8.32 2.30
N PHE A 115 -4.45 7.90 3.30
CA PHE A 115 -3.33 6.99 3.14
C PHE A 115 -3.41 5.88 4.18
N THR A 116 -3.36 4.63 3.74
CA THR A 116 -3.37 3.48 4.65
C THR A 116 -2.00 2.80 4.63
N ALA A 117 -1.35 2.75 5.78
CA ALA A 117 -0.14 1.98 5.99
C ALA A 117 -0.49 0.62 6.60
N ALA A 118 -0.01 -0.45 5.99
CA ALA A 118 -0.28 -1.82 6.42
C ALA A 118 1.01 -2.54 6.77
N SER A 119 1.03 -3.22 7.91
CA SER A 119 2.12 -4.08 8.36
C SER A 119 1.58 -5.30 9.09
N SER A 120 2.36 -6.38 9.12
CA SER A 120 2.04 -7.56 9.92
C SER A 120 3.22 -7.90 10.83
N TYR A 121 2.97 -8.02 12.13
CA TYR A 121 3.96 -8.38 13.14
C TYR A 121 3.34 -9.24 14.24
N GLY A 122 4.03 -10.27 14.70
CA GLY A 122 3.55 -11.15 15.77
C GLY A 122 2.18 -11.76 15.50
N GLY A 123 1.85 -12.08 14.24
CA GLY A 123 0.55 -12.63 13.84
C GLY A 123 -0.58 -11.61 13.77
N LYS A 124 -0.31 -10.33 13.98
CA LYS A 124 -1.32 -9.25 13.93
C LYS A 124 -1.16 -8.43 12.64
N LEU A 125 -2.28 -8.16 11.96
CA LEU A 125 -2.34 -7.14 10.91
C LEU A 125 -2.64 -5.78 11.55
N ILE A 126 -1.82 -4.80 11.22
CA ILE A 126 -1.95 -3.42 11.68
C ILE A 126 -2.22 -2.53 10.48
N LEU A 127 -3.32 -1.80 10.53
CA LEU A 127 -3.67 -0.78 9.55
C LEU A 127 -3.63 0.58 10.23
N ASN A 128 -2.75 1.45 9.76
CA ASN A 128 -2.66 2.83 10.22
C ASN A 128 -3.25 3.73 9.13
N ILE A 129 -4.43 4.31 9.42
CA ILE A 129 -5.18 5.13 8.47
C ILE A 129 -4.90 6.59 8.77
N ASN A 130 -4.19 7.23 7.86
CA ASN A 130 -3.83 8.64 7.92
C ASN A 130 -4.71 9.41 6.94
N TYR A 131 -5.28 10.54 7.35
CA TYR A 131 -6.17 11.32 6.53
C TYR A 131 -5.91 12.82 6.65
N ASP A 132 -6.27 13.55 5.62
CA ASP A 132 -6.23 15.00 5.59
C ASP A 132 -7.58 15.53 6.14
N ALA A 133 -7.56 16.10 7.34
CA ALA A 133 -8.75 16.61 8.00
C ALA A 133 -9.44 17.78 7.25
N ALA A 134 -8.72 18.43 6.33
CA ALA A 134 -9.31 19.44 5.45
C ALA A 134 -10.15 18.82 4.32
N LYS A 135 -9.96 17.51 4.02
CA LYS A 135 -10.66 16.81 2.93
C LYS A 135 -11.62 15.75 3.43
N LEU A 136 -11.37 15.20 4.60
CA LEU A 136 -12.16 14.12 5.19
C LEU A 136 -12.44 14.44 6.66
N ALA A 137 -13.70 14.58 7.01
CA ALA A 137 -14.08 14.85 8.39
C ALA A 137 -13.69 13.69 9.33
N PRO A 138 -13.26 13.96 10.57
CA PRO A 138 -12.77 12.94 11.50
C PRO A 138 -13.78 11.82 11.79
N ASP A 139 -15.06 12.14 11.88
CA ASP A 139 -16.13 11.15 12.10
C ASP A 139 -16.30 10.21 10.89
N VAL A 140 -16.11 10.72 9.66
CA VAL A 140 -16.14 9.91 8.43
C VAL A 140 -14.91 9.00 8.37
N ALA A 141 -13.73 9.51 8.71
CA ALA A 141 -12.50 8.71 8.78
C ALA A 141 -12.62 7.58 9.81
N ASN A 142 -13.18 7.88 10.99
CA ASN A 142 -13.41 6.88 12.03
C ASN A 142 -14.44 5.81 11.60
N LYS A 143 -15.54 6.21 10.97
CA LYS A 143 -16.54 5.28 10.43
C LYS A 143 -15.92 4.35 9.39
N LEU A 144 -15.13 4.91 8.47
CA LEU A 144 -14.43 4.14 7.45
C LEU A 144 -13.48 3.11 8.08
N ALA A 145 -12.68 3.52 9.06
CA ALA A 145 -11.77 2.62 9.77
C ALA A 145 -12.52 1.47 10.46
N GLN A 146 -13.64 1.76 11.11
CA GLN A 146 -14.50 0.76 11.75
C GLN A 146 -15.11 -0.19 10.72
N GLN A 147 -15.58 0.31 9.57
CA GLN A 147 -16.13 -0.50 8.50
C GLN A 147 -15.07 -1.42 7.88
N ILE A 148 -13.88 -0.91 7.59
CA ILE A 148 -12.75 -1.73 7.09
C ILE A 148 -12.46 -2.87 8.07
N ARG A 149 -12.37 -2.56 9.38
CA ARG A 149 -12.14 -3.57 10.40
C ARG A 149 -13.25 -4.62 10.44
N ALA A 150 -14.50 -4.19 10.44
CA ALA A 150 -15.66 -5.09 10.50
C ALA A 150 -15.71 -6.02 9.28
N GLU A 151 -15.53 -5.47 8.07
CA GLU A 151 -15.50 -6.26 6.84
C GLU A 151 -14.37 -7.29 6.83
N LEU A 152 -13.16 -6.91 7.23
CA LEU A 152 -12.04 -7.86 7.29
C LEU A 152 -12.31 -8.99 8.29
N LEU A 153 -12.84 -8.70 9.47
CA LEU A 153 -13.17 -9.70 10.47
C LEU A 153 -14.27 -10.66 9.96
N ALA A 154 -15.35 -10.13 9.41
CA ALA A 154 -16.44 -10.93 8.86
C ALA A 154 -15.95 -11.89 7.76
N ARG A 155 -15.04 -11.42 6.88
CA ARG A 155 -14.49 -12.26 5.79
C ARG A 155 -13.51 -13.31 6.30
N ILE A 156 -12.81 -13.06 7.41
CA ILE A 156 -11.91 -14.05 8.03
C ILE A 156 -12.74 -15.13 8.73
N GLU A 157 -13.77 -14.78 9.46
CA GLU A 157 -14.65 -15.73 10.16
C GLU A 157 -15.33 -16.69 9.20
N HIS A 158 -15.86 -16.19 8.08
CA HIS A 158 -16.45 -17.03 7.04
C HIS A 158 -15.45 -18.00 6.37
N ARG A 159 -14.16 -17.73 6.46
CA ARG A 159 -13.10 -18.54 5.85
C ARG A 159 -12.45 -19.55 6.80
N SER A 160 -12.60 -19.41 8.10
CA SER A 160 -11.99 -20.30 9.10
C SER A 160 -12.47 -21.77 9.02
N GLY A 161 -13.51 -22.04 8.21
CA GLY A 161 -13.93 -23.41 7.85
C GLY A 161 -13.20 -24.04 6.64
N ALA A 162 -12.34 -23.32 5.91
CA ALA A 162 -11.81 -23.76 4.61
C ALA A 162 -10.31 -23.46 4.36
N TRP A 163 -9.51 -23.11 5.38
CA TRP A 163 -8.08 -22.85 5.15
C TRP A 163 -7.27 -24.12 5.36
N PRO A 164 -6.61 -24.69 4.32
CA PRO A 164 -5.64 -25.75 4.53
C PRO A 164 -4.43 -25.19 5.27
N ALA A 165 -4.04 -25.85 6.36
CA ALA A 165 -2.91 -25.49 7.22
C ALA A 165 -1.51 -25.65 6.58
N SER A 166 -1.39 -25.58 5.26
CA SER A 166 -0.12 -25.73 4.57
C SER A 166 0.19 -24.56 3.65
N ARG A 167 0.97 -23.64 4.16
CA ARG A 167 2.03 -22.90 3.43
C ARG A 167 2.81 -21.98 4.38
N ALA A 168 3.39 -22.56 5.39
CA ALA A 168 4.58 -22.05 6.04
C ALA A 168 5.79 -22.56 5.26
N ALA A 169 6.04 -22.05 4.06
CA ALA A 169 7.30 -22.24 3.32
C ALA A 169 7.22 -21.50 1.99
N ILE A 170 7.52 -20.23 2.01
CA ILE A 170 8.15 -19.52 0.91
C ILE A 170 9.03 -18.52 1.67
N GLY A 171 10.26 -18.78 1.86
CA GLY A 171 11.38 -19.21 1.08
C GLY A 171 12.43 -18.18 1.26
N SER A 172 13.52 -18.57 1.78
CA SER A 172 14.82 -17.93 1.67
C SER A 172 15.05 -17.22 0.33
#